data_bad114b856e1337642f4a5c29f87abe9
#
_entry.id   bad114b856e1337642f4a5c29f87abe9
#
_cell.length_a   1.000
_cell.length_b   1.000
_cell.length_c   1.000
_cell.angle_alpha   90.00
_cell.angle_beta   90.00
_cell.angle_gamma   90.00
#
_symmetry.space_group_name_H-M   'P 1'
#
loop_
_entity.id
_entity.type
_entity.pdbx_description
1 polymer ?
#
loop_
_entity_poly.entity_id
_entity_poly.type
_entity_poly.pdbx_seq_one_letter_code
_entity_poly.pdbx_strand_id
1 'polypeptide(L)'
;MIKKYKKVVVKIGSNSIVDSKTKKIKSRWLDNLCKDIAELNKTKKIVIVCSGAIALGAKSISNTKLRKLEDKQAAASVGQIELAHQWRNKLGKYKIGVSQILLTLEDSEERRRYLNARNTISSLQSKNIIPIINENDTVATEEIRYGDNDRLAARVAQMIEADLLILLSDVDGLYQGNPKKDKDVKKISEVFKIDKKIEELGNYQSSELGSGGMATKILAAKICAGNGCATIITNSDKTKPISNINKKNSTIFYPLTSTNSSKKKWLLNHLKPSGSIIIDTGAQNAILKNKSLLPAGVIDIKGRFKRGDVISILVENGQKVAIGISAYDFNDAKKIIGKKSKEIYKVLGFEGREEVVHKDNLVKLST
;
A
#
# COMPACT_ATOMS: atom_id res chain seq x y z
N MET A 1 2.97 -13.99 16.56
CA MET A 1 1.79 -13.27 16.03
C MET A 1 1.89 -13.03 14.51
N ILE A 2 3.02 -12.56 13.99
CA ILE A 2 3.21 -12.16 12.56
C ILE A 2 3.56 -13.32 11.60
N LYS A 3 3.84 -14.54 12.08
CA LYS A 3 4.32 -15.67 11.25
C LYS A 3 3.40 -16.03 10.09
N LYS A 4 2.08 -15.96 10.28
CA LYS A 4 1.07 -16.35 9.28
C LYS A 4 0.94 -15.41 8.08
N TYR A 5 1.39 -14.16 8.20
CA TYR A 5 1.29 -13.15 7.16
C TYR A 5 2.47 -13.20 6.21
N LYS A 6 2.22 -13.08 4.90
CA LYS A 6 3.24 -13.18 3.84
C LYS A 6 3.63 -11.82 3.25
N LYS A 7 2.64 -10.94 3.02
CA LYS A 7 2.85 -9.59 2.50
C LYS A 7 2.64 -8.57 3.62
N VAL A 8 3.68 -7.85 3.97
CA VAL A 8 3.70 -6.97 5.14
C VAL A 8 4.10 -5.55 4.73
N VAL A 9 3.30 -4.58 5.12
CA VAL A 9 3.66 -3.16 5.07
C VAL A 9 4.09 -2.73 6.46
N VAL A 10 5.25 -2.09 6.57
CA VAL A 10 5.78 -1.53 7.82
C VAL A 10 5.82 -0.03 7.70
N LYS A 11 5.00 0.67 8.48
CA LYS A 11 5.01 2.14 8.55
C LYS A 11 5.87 2.62 9.71
N ILE A 12 6.72 3.60 9.43
CA ILE A 12 7.66 4.19 10.39
C ILE A 12 7.40 5.69 10.48
N GLY A 13 7.11 6.16 11.69
CA GLY A 13 6.89 7.58 11.96
C GLY A 13 8.19 8.38 12.04
N SER A 14 8.12 9.68 11.79
CA SER A 14 9.28 10.60 11.84
C SER A 14 10.01 10.54 13.17
N ASN A 15 9.29 10.55 14.29
CA ASN A 15 9.87 10.52 15.64
C ASN A 15 10.60 9.20 15.96
N SER A 16 10.27 8.12 15.25
CA SER A 16 10.96 6.83 15.41
C SER A 16 12.33 6.83 14.74
N ILE A 17 12.46 7.47 13.58
CA ILE A 17 13.67 7.40 12.74
C ILE A 17 14.58 8.64 12.90
N VAL A 18 14.01 9.82 13.19
CA VAL A 18 14.74 11.08 13.33
C VAL A 18 14.76 11.52 14.80
N ASP A 19 15.91 11.90 15.28
CA ASP A 19 16.07 12.52 16.60
C ASP A 19 15.54 13.96 16.58
N SER A 20 14.62 14.27 17.48
CA SER A 20 13.93 15.56 17.49
C SER A 20 14.84 16.76 17.80
N LYS A 21 15.94 16.54 18.56
CA LYS A 21 16.89 17.58 18.97
C LYS A 21 17.97 17.78 17.91
N THR A 22 18.62 16.70 17.50
CA THR A 22 19.76 16.76 16.58
C THR A 22 19.35 16.86 15.11
N LYS A 23 18.09 16.49 14.78
CA LYS A 23 17.58 16.38 13.40
C LYS A 23 18.39 15.39 12.54
N LYS A 24 19.01 14.40 13.16
CA LYS A 24 19.77 13.33 12.50
C LYS A 24 19.03 12.01 12.62
N ILE A 25 19.37 11.09 11.72
CA ILE A 25 18.87 9.70 11.79
C ILE A 25 19.34 9.03 13.08
N LYS A 26 18.46 8.36 13.79
CA LYS A 26 18.76 7.47 14.92
C LYS A 26 19.46 6.20 14.42
N SER A 27 20.72 6.31 14.09
CA SER A 27 21.46 5.29 13.33
C SER A 27 21.44 3.91 14.00
N ARG A 28 21.65 3.81 15.32
CA ARG A 28 21.61 2.55 16.08
C ARG A 28 20.22 1.90 16.04
N TRP A 29 19.19 2.71 16.15
CA TRP A 29 17.80 2.24 16.03
C TRP A 29 17.51 1.69 14.62
N LEU A 30 17.93 2.42 13.59
CA LEU A 30 17.75 2.01 12.20
C LEU A 30 18.54 0.73 11.88
N ASP A 31 19.76 0.58 12.40
CA ASP A 31 20.55 -0.68 12.26
C ASP A 31 19.78 -1.88 12.85
N ASN A 32 19.21 -1.73 14.04
CA ASN A 32 18.42 -2.77 14.69
C ASN A 32 17.15 -3.13 13.90
N LEU A 33 16.45 -2.11 13.39
CA LEU A 33 15.27 -2.34 12.57
C LEU A 33 15.62 -3.01 11.24
N CYS A 34 16.70 -2.60 10.58
CA CYS A 34 17.15 -3.22 9.33
C CYS A 34 17.55 -4.69 9.52
N LYS A 35 18.17 -5.02 10.66
CA LYS A 35 18.44 -6.42 11.03
C LYS A 35 17.16 -7.24 11.18
N ASP A 36 16.15 -6.67 11.83
CA ASP A 36 14.85 -7.31 12.01
C ASP A 36 14.11 -7.49 10.68
N ILE A 37 14.10 -6.46 9.84
CA ILE A 37 13.54 -6.50 8.48
C ILE A 37 14.26 -7.55 7.62
N ALA A 38 15.59 -7.61 7.66
CA ALA A 38 16.37 -8.55 6.88
C ALA A 38 16.02 -10.01 7.23
N GLU A 39 15.81 -10.30 8.50
CA GLU A 39 15.38 -11.63 8.95
C GLU A 39 13.97 -11.97 8.42
N LEU A 40 13.05 -11.03 8.51
CA LEU A 40 11.68 -11.23 8.03
C LEU A 40 11.60 -11.34 6.50
N ASN A 41 12.44 -10.63 5.76
CA ASN A 41 12.46 -10.65 4.31
C ASN A 41 12.82 -12.01 3.71
N LYS A 42 13.44 -12.91 4.49
CA LYS A 42 13.71 -14.29 4.07
C LYS A 42 12.43 -15.08 3.76
N THR A 43 11.32 -14.73 4.40
CA THR A 43 10.04 -15.48 4.31
C THR A 43 8.83 -14.62 3.95
N LYS A 44 8.99 -13.31 3.88
CA LYS A 44 7.91 -12.34 3.68
C LYS A 44 8.27 -11.32 2.61
N LYS A 45 7.26 -10.84 1.88
CA LYS A 45 7.40 -9.68 1.00
C LYS A 45 7.12 -8.42 1.80
N ILE A 46 8.13 -7.57 1.95
CA ILE A 46 8.08 -6.37 2.79
C ILE A 46 8.01 -5.12 1.91
N VAL A 47 7.19 -4.17 2.33
CA VAL A 47 7.18 -2.78 1.84
C VAL A 47 7.32 -1.87 3.06
N ILE A 48 8.13 -0.85 2.96
CA ILE A 48 8.33 0.13 4.03
C ILE A 48 7.66 1.44 3.62
N VAL A 49 6.85 2.02 4.50
CA VAL A 49 6.35 3.39 4.36
C VAL A 49 7.00 4.23 5.44
N CYS A 50 7.82 5.20 5.04
CA CYS A 50 8.70 5.91 5.95
C CYS A 50 8.44 7.41 5.90
N SER A 51 8.37 8.05 7.06
CA SER A 51 8.36 9.50 7.21
C SER A 51 9.74 10.01 7.61
N GLY A 52 9.89 11.35 7.73
CA GLY A 52 11.06 11.97 8.33
C GLY A 52 11.89 12.83 7.38
N ALA A 53 11.54 12.89 6.10
CA ALA A 53 12.26 13.70 5.12
C ALA A 53 12.29 15.19 5.52
N ILE A 54 11.14 15.79 5.82
CA ILE A 54 11.06 17.18 6.28
C ILE A 54 11.95 17.42 7.51
N ALA A 55 11.90 16.53 8.49
CA ALA A 55 12.67 16.65 9.72
C ALA A 55 14.18 16.60 9.48
N LEU A 56 14.63 15.79 8.53
CA LEU A 56 16.04 15.68 8.15
C LEU A 56 16.55 16.90 7.39
N GLY A 57 15.76 17.40 6.43
CA GLY A 57 16.16 18.56 5.63
C GLY A 57 15.92 19.90 6.29
N ALA A 58 15.19 19.97 7.40
CA ALA A 58 14.78 21.22 8.02
C ALA A 58 15.96 22.19 8.30
N LYS A 59 17.09 21.67 8.82
CA LYS A 59 18.26 22.50 9.12
C LYS A 59 18.93 23.12 7.89
N SER A 60 18.81 22.48 6.74
CA SER A 60 19.38 23.00 5.49
C SER A 60 18.54 24.14 4.91
N ILE A 61 17.28 24.27 5.33
CA ILE A 61 16.36 25.28 4.82
C ILE A 61 16.24 26.46 5.80
N SER A 62 16.14 26.18 7.11
CA SER A 62 15.99 27.22 8.11
C SER A 62 16.49 26.77 9.48
N ASN A 63 17.05 27.73 10.24
CA ASN A 63 17.40 27.53 11.65
C ASN A 63 16.19 27.68 12.58
N THR A 64 15.04 28.09 12.05
CA THR A 64 13.79 28.29 12.80
C THR A 64 12.76 27.23 12.39
N LYS A 65 11.61 27.23 13.07
CA LYS A 65 10.51 26.32 12.74
C LYS A 65 9.94 26.65 11.35
N LEU A 66 9.91 25.67 10.46
CA LEU A 66 9.30 25.80 9.13
C LEU A 66 7.79 26.01 9.25
N ARG A 67 7.30 27.17 8.78
CA ARG A 67 5.87 27.52 8.82
C ARG A 67 5.23 27.45 7.45
N LYS A 68 5.91 27.90 6.43
CA LYS A 68 5.42 27.96 5.06
C LYS A 68 5.44 26.56 4.40
N LEU A 69 4.48 26.33 3.50
CA LEU A 69 4.38 25.07 2.77
C LEU A 69 5.62 24.83 1.91
N GLU A 70 6.03 25.85 1.15
CA GLU A 70 7.20 25.79 0.27
C GLU A 70 8.49 25.45 1.02
N ASP A 71 8.68 25.97 2.24
CA ASP A 71 9.83 25.64 3.08
C ASP A 71 9.82 24.19 3.54
N LYS A 72 8.63 23.65 3.86
CA LYS A 72 8.47 22.22 4.20
C LYS A 72 8.73 21.33 2.99
N GLN A 73 8.23 21.70 1.81
CA GLN A 73 8.46 21.00 0.56
C GLN A 73 9.96 20.99 0.20
N ALA A 74 10.62 22.16 0.30
CA ALA A 74 12.07 22.25 0.09
C ALA A 74 12.86 21.39 1.11
N ALA A 75 12.47 21.42 2.39
CA ALA A 75 13.08 20.57 3.40
C ALA A 75 12.86 19.07 3.11
N ALA A 76 11.66 18.70 2.66
CA ALA A 76 11.37 17.33 2.27
C ALA A 76 12.28 16.86 1.13
N SER A 77 12.47 17.69 0.09
CA SER A 77 13.30 17.34 -1.06
C SER A 77 14.77 17.09 -0.67
N VAL A 78 15.32 17.91 0.20
CA VAL A 78 16.69 17.74 0.74
C VAL A 78 16.79 16.50 1.61
N GLY A 79 15.87 16.35 2.58
CA GLY A 79 15.93 15.27 3.55
C GLY A 79 15.58 13.90 2.95
N GLN A 80 14.85 13.86 1.84
CA GLN A 80 14.50 12.61 1.16
C GLN A 80 15.73 11.90 0.57
N ILE A 81 16.72 12.65 0.09
CA ILE A 81 17.99 12.09 -0.41
C ILE A 81 18.71 11.36 0.73
N GLU A 82 18.85 12.01 1.88
CA GLU A 82 19.51 11.42 3.05
C GLU A 82 18.74 10.19 3.55
N LEU A 83 17.41 10.28 3.64
CA LEU A 83 16.57 9.17 4.08
C LEU A 83 16.75 7.94 3.18
N ALA A 84 16.70 8.11 1.87
CA ALA A 84 16.90 7.04 0.90
C ALA A 84 18.32 6.45 0.99
N HIS A 85 19.34 7.30 1.13
CA HIS A 85 20.72 6.89 1.29
C HIS A 85 20.93 6.02 2.53
N GLN A 86 20.35 6.41 3.67
CA GLN A 86 20.44 5.65 4.91
C GLN A 86 19.80 4.26 4.78
N TRP A 87 18.61 4.15 4.19
CA TRP A 87 17.96 2.87 3.94
C TRP A 87 18.83 1.97 3.03
N ARG A 88 19.34 2.53 1.93
CA ARG A 88 20.23 1.81 1.00
C ARG A 88 21.46 1.25 1.70
N ASN A 89 22.13 2.07 2.50
CA ASN A 89 23.36 1.68 3.20
C ASN A 89 23.09 0.61 4.27
N LYS A 90 22.01 0.78 5.05
CA LYS A 90 21.71 -0.13 6.17
C LYS A 90 21.22 -1.49 5.70
N LEU A 91 20.28 -1.56 4.74
CA LEU A 91 19.80 -2.81 4.15
C LEU A 91 20.82 -3.46 3.23
N GLY A 92 21.67 -2.64 2.57
CA GLY A 92 22.78 -3.13 1.76
C GLY A 92 23.77 -4.02 2.52
N LYS A 93 23.97 -3.80 3.83
CA LYS A 93 24.77 -4.69 4.70
C LYS A 93 24.25 -6.14 4.71
N TYR A 94 22.97 -6.32 4.44
CA TYR A 94 22.30 -7.63 4.36
C TYR A 94 22.09 -8.11 2.92
N LYS A 95 22.75 -7.47 1.93
CA LYS A 95 22.60 -7.75 0.49
C LYS A 95 21.16 -7.60 -0.01
N ILE A 96 20.40 -6.70 0.62
CA ILE A 96 19.01 -6.38 0.23
C ILE A 96 19.03 -5.08 -0.55
N GLY A 97 18.55 -5.14 -1.80
CA GLY A 97 18.31 -3.96 -2.63
C GLY A 97 17.11 -3.17 -2.11
N VAL A 98 17.17 -1.85 -2.26
CA VAL A 98 16.05 -0.96 -1.96
C VAL A 98 15.74 -0.06 -3.16
N SER A 99 14.50 0.37 -3.25
CA SER A 99 14.06 1.37 -4.22
C SER A 99 13.27 2.47 -3.51
N GLN A 100 13.32 3.68 -4.04
CA GLN A 100 12.47 4.77 -3.59
C GLN A 100 11.24 4.88 -4.49
N ILE A 101 10.07 5.04 -3.85
CA ILE A 101 8.81 5.37 -4.53
C ILE A 101 8.17 6.52 -3.77
N LEU A 102 7.88 7.62 -4.46
CA LEU A 102 7.17 8.76 -3.90
C LEU A 102 5.75 8.77 -4.46
N LEU A 103 4.77 8.84 -3.57
CA LEU A 103 3.34 8.83 -3.91
C LEU A 103 2.64 9.97 -3.17
N THR A 104 1.66 10.58 -3.82
CA THR A 104 0.65 11.39 -3.14
C THR A 104 -0.57 10.53 -2.80
N LEU A 105 -1.45 11.02 -1.94
CA LEU A 105 -2.73 10.36 -1.68
C LEU A 105 -3.56 10.26 -2.95
N GLU A 106 -3.53 11.30 -3.81
CA GLU A 106 -4.20 11.31 -5.12
C GLU A 106 -3.71 10.18 -6.04
N ASP A 107 -2.40 9.85 -6.03
CA ASP A 107 -1.86 8.73 -6.79
C ASP A 107 -2.46 7.39 -6.37
N SER A 108 -2.94 7.29 -5.11
CA SER A 108 -3.64 6.12 -4.61
C SER A 108 -5.13 6.07 -4.99
N GLU A 109 -5.70 7.19 -5.42
CA GLU A 109 -7.11 7.35 -5.77
C GLU A 109 -7.31 7.37 -7.29
N GLU A 110 -6.38 7.97 -8.05
CA GLU A 110 -6.40 7.96 -9.50
C GLU A 110 -5.97 6.58 -10.02
N ARG A 111 -6.88 5.94 -10.74
CA ARG A 111 -6.77 4.53 -11.10
C ARG A 111 -5.53 4.15 -11.89
N ARG A 112 -5.13 4.95 -12.89
CA ARG A 112 -3.96 4.65 -13.72
C ARG A 112 -2.67 4.73 -12.92
N ARG A 113 -2.54 5.77 -12.07
CA ARG A 113 -1.40 5.96 -11.18
C ARG A 113 -1.33 4.84 -10.14
N TYR A 114 -2.48 4.48 -9.54
CA TYR A 114 -2.60 3.33 -8.64
C TYR A 114 -2.09 2.02 -9.26
N LEU A 115 -2.54 1.68 -10.49
CA LEU A 115 -2.11 0.46 -11.16
C LEU A 115 -0.63 0.48 -11.55
N ASN A 116 -0.09 1.63 -11.96
CA ASN A 116 1.32 1.78 -12.28
C ASN A 116 2.18 1.59 -11.03
N ALA A 117 1.85 2.26 -9.93
CA ALA A 117 2.54 2.12 -8.64
C ALA A 117 2.50 0.65 -8.16
N ARG A 118 1.33 0.01 -8.17
CA ARG A 118 1.17 -1.39 -7.83
C ARG A 118 2.06 -2.32 -8.66
N ASN A 119 2.09 -2.13 -9.98
CA ASN A 119 2.90 -2.94 -10.89
C ASN A 119 4.38 -2.74 -10.64
N THR A 120 4.82 -1.51 -10.41
CA THR A 120 6.21 -1.18 -10.06
C THR A 120 6.61 -1.86 -8.75
N ILE A 121 5.78 -1.77 -7.70
CA ILE A 121 6.03 -2.45 -6.42
C ILE A 121 6.12 -3.96 -6.62
N SER A 122 5.20 -4.56 -7.37
CA SER A 122 5.20 -5.99 -7.65
C SER A 122 6.46 -6.43 -8.40
N SER A 123 6.92 -5.67 -9.40
CA SER A 123 8.15 -5.92 -10.15
C SER A 123 9.39 -5.86 -9.25
N LEU A 124 9.46 -4.88 -8.35
CA LEU A 124 10.56 -4.76 -7.39
C LEU A 124 10.59 -5.96 -6.43
N GLN A 125 9.44 -6.32 -5.88
CA GLN A 125 9.31 -7.46 -4.96
C GLN A 125 9.64 -8.81 -5.62
N SER A 126 9.38 -8.98 -6.92
CA SER A 126 9.77 -10.20 -7.66
C SER A 126 11.29 -10.33 -7.80
N LYS A 127 12.01 -9.20 -7.73
CA LYS A 127 13.48 -9.12 -7.78
C LYS A 127 14.13 -9.04 -6.41
N ASN A 128 13.36 -9.30 -5.34
CA ASN A 128 13.80 -9.21 -3.94
C ASN A 128 14.33 -7.81 -3.55
N ILE A 129 13.78 -6.76 -4.14
CA ILE A 129 14.06 -5.36 -3.80
C ILE A 129 12.95 -4.85 -2.89
N ILE A 130 13.30 -4.26 -1.76
CA ILE A 130 12.36 -3.67 -0.81
C ILE A 130 11.99 -2.25 -1.25
N PRO A 131 10.72 -1.97 -1.58
CA PRO A 131 10.26 -0.60 -1.84
C PRO A 131 10.21 0.20 -0.53
N ILE A 132 10.86 1.37 -0.54
CA ILE A 132 10.75 2.40 0.50
C ILE A 132 9.85 3.50 -0.07
N ILE A 133 8.66 3.60 0.49
CA ILE A 133 7.63 4.54 0.04
C ILE A 133 7.57 5.72 1.00
N ASN A 134 7.48 6.92 0.48
CA ASN A 134 7.17 8.12 1.22
C ASN A 134 6.17 8.98 0.45
N GLU A 135 5.59 9.96 1.12
CA GLU A 135 4.80 10.98 0.45
C GLU A 135 5.68 11.81 -0.49
N ASN A 136 5.14 12.19 -1.65
CA ASN A 136 5.77 13.13 -2.55
C ASN A 136 5.45 14.56 -2.10
N ASP A 137 6.04 14.94 -0.98
CA ASP A 137 5.82 16.24 -0.35
C ASP A 137 6.04 17.43 -1.30
N THR A 138 6.90 17.28 -2.32
CA THR A 138 7.27 18.37 -3.24
C THR A 138 6.15 18.80 -4.18
N VAL A 139 5.18 17.92 -4.43
CA VAL A 139 4.03 18.18 -5.32
C VAL A 139 2.69 17.99 -4.61
N ALA A 140 2.70 17.68 -3.32
CA ALA A 140 1.48 17.61 -2.53
C ALA A 140 0.82 18.99 -2.44
N THR A 141 -0.45 19.06 -2.85
CA THR A 141 -1.22 20.32 -2.93
C THR A 141 -1.96 20.63 -1.64
N GLU A 142 -2.25 19.63 -0.83
CA GLU A 142 -2.83 19.83 0.50
C GLU A 142 -1.75 20.26 1.50
N GLU A 143 -2.17 21.03 2.52
CA GLU A 143 -1.28 21.29 3.65
C GLU A 143 -0.71 19.98 4.15
N ILE A 144 0.63 19.88 4.18
CA ILE A 144 1.33 18.68 4.69
C ILE A 144 0.92 18.51 6.15
N ARG A 145 -0.07 17.65 6.37
CA ARG A 145 -0.57 17.32 7.70
C ARG A 145 0.26 16.19 8.25
N TYR A 146 0.79 16.38 9.44
CA TYR A 146 1.44 15.30 10.16
C TYR A 146 0.46 14.14 10.38
N GLY A 147 0.83 12.94 9.99
CA GLY A 147 0.02 11.73 10.15
C GLY A 147 -0.54 11.13 8.85
N ASP A 148 -0.39 11.81 7.72
CA ASP A 148 -0.87 11.30 6.43
C ASP A 148 -0.18 10.00 6.01
N ASN A 149 1.05 9.75 6.48
CA ASN A 149 1.74 8.48 6.21
C ASN A 149 1.09 7.24 6.87
N ASP A 150 0.24 7.38 7.89
CA ASP A 150 -0.58 6.24 8.37
C ASP A 150 -1.64 5.89 7.33
N ARG A 151 -2.30 6.92 6.75
CA ARG A 151 -3.27 6.78 5.66
C ARG A 151 -2.61 6.29 4.38
N LEU A 152 -1.46 6.86 3.99
CA LEU A 152 -0.67 6.39 2.85
C LEU A 152 -0.27 4.92 3.01
N ALA A 153 0.18 4.50 4.19
CA ALA A 153 0.54 3.12 4.46
C ALA A 153 -0.66 2.15 4.32
N ALA A 154 -1.85 2.57 4.76
CA ALA A 154 -3.07 1.79 4.57
C ALA A 154 -3.47 1.69 3.09
N ARG A 155 -3.33 2.79 2.32
CA ARG A 155 -3.55 2.78 0.87
C ARG A 155 -2.53 1.90 0.13
N VAL A 156 -1.26 1.96 0.52
CA VAL A 156 -0.22 1.05 -0.01
C VAL A 156 -0.54 -0.40 0.34
N ALA A 157 -0.97 -0.69 1.57
CA ALA A 157 -1.38 -2.03 1.97
C ALA A 157 -2.55 -2.55 1.13
N GLN A 158 -3.55 -1.70 0.88
CA GLN A 158 -4.65 -2.00 -0.03
C GLN A 158 -4.15 -2.25 -1.46
N MET A 159 -3.26 -1.38 -1.97
CA MET A 159 -2.72 -1.42 -3.33
C MET A 159 -2.00 -2.73 -3.64
N ILE A 160 -1.18 -3.23 -2.72
CA ILE A 160 -0.41 -4.46 -2.89
C ILE A 160 -1.12 -5.71 -2.38
N GLU A 161 -2.36 -5.57 -1.89
CA GLU A 161 -3.11 -6.66 -1.25
C GLU A 161 -2.28 -7.27 -0.10
N ALA A 162 -1.83 -6.41 0.82
CA ALA A 162 -1.06 -6.85 1.98
C ALA A 162 -1.93 -7.64 2.96
N ASP A 163 -1.32 -8.60 3.65
CA ASP A 163 -1.99 -9.36 4.71
C ASP A 163 -1.93 -8.62 6.05
N LEU A 164 -0.91 -7.76 6.22
CA LEU A 164 -0.63 -7.08 7.47
C LEU A 164 -0.04 -5.69 7.23
N LEU A 165 -0.58 -4.70 7.94
CA LEU A 165 0.02 -3.39 8.16
C LEU A 165 0.57 -3.32 9.59
N ILE A 166 1.83 -2.96 9.77
CA ILE A 166 2.45 -2.70 11.07
C ILE A 166 2.71 -1.21 11.18
N LEU A 167 2.11 -0.56 12.17
CA LEU A 167 2.33 0.84 12.51
C LEU A 167 3.31 0.91 13.68
N LEU A 168 4.58 1.20 13.39
CA LEU A 168 5.60 1.48 14.39
C LEU A 168 5.41 2.92 14.89
N SER A 169 5.12 3.06 16.17
CA SER A 169 4.71 4.30 16.81
C SER A 169 5.46 4.53 18.12
N ASP A 170 5.22 5.67 18.74
CA ASP A 170 5.64 6.01 20.11
C ASP A 170 4.74 5.38 21.19
N VAL A 171 3.63 4.73 20.79
CA VAL A 171 2.72 4.02 21.68
C VAL A 171 2.67 2.53 21.37
N ASP A 172 2.41 1.71 22.37
CA ASP A 172 2.41 0.25 22.25
C ASP A 172 1.01 -0.34 22.00
N GLY A 173 0.04 0.48 21.62
CA GLY A 173 -1.30 0.05 21.26
C GLY A 173 -2.40 1.05 21.62
N LEU A 174 -3.63 0.58 21.51
CA LEU A 174 -4.86 1.31 21.86
C LEU A 174 -5.24 1.05 23.32
N TYR A 175 -5.64 2.10 24.03
CA TYR A 175 -6.08 2.06 25.42
C TYR A 175 -7.54 2.52 25.55
N GLN A 176 -8.22 2.10 26.61
CA GLN A 176 -9.59 2.52 26.90
C GLN A 176 -9.74 3.99 27.28
N GLY A 177 -8.65 4.72 27.39
CA GLY A 177 -8.56 6.15 27.70
C GLY A 177 -7.16 6.67 27.39
N ASN A 178 -6.80 7.82 27.93
CA ASN A 178 -5.47 8.41 27.71
C ASN A 178 -4.45 7.93 28.76
N PRO A 179 -3.50 7.04 28.42
CA PRO A 179 -2.54 6.49 29.39
C PRO A 179 -1.53 7.53 29.94
N LYS A 180 -1.48 8.74 29.36
CA LYS A 180 -0.67 9.86 29.89
C LYS A 180 -1.40 10.59 31.00
N LYS A 181 -2.74 10.56 31.01
CA LYS A 181 -3.59 11.21 32.03
C LYS A 181 -3.97 10.27 33.15
N ASP A 182 -4.17 8.99 32.82
CA ASP A 182 -4.59 7.96 33.76
C ASP A 182 -3.75 6.70 33.54
N LYS A 183 -2.98 6.29 34.56
CA LYS A 183 -2.07 5.14 34.51
C LYS A 183 -2.78 3.77 34.60
N ASP A 184 -4.02 3.78 35.09
CA ASP A 184 -4.79 2.54 35.31
C ASP A 184 -5.62 2.13 34.09
N VAL A 185 -5.51 2.89 32.99
CA VAL A 185 -6.25 2.62 31.75
C VAL A 185 -5.80 1.31 31.13
N LYS A 186 -6.75 0.42 30.89
CA LYS A 186 -6.49 -0.90 30.32
C LYS A 186 -6.20 -0.80 28.82
N LYS A 187 -5.16 -1.52 28.40
CA LYS A 187 -4.83 -1.68 26.97
C LYS A 187 -5.79 -2.66 26.31
N ILE A 188 -6.21 -2.34 25.09
CA ILE A 188 -6.99 -3.21 24.20
C ILE A 188 -6.01 -3.98 23.31
N SER A 189 -5.85 -5.27 23.57
CA SER A 189 -4.89 -6.10 22.78
C SER A 189 -5.45 -6.54 21.44
N GLU A 190 -6.76 -6.68 21.30
CA GLU A 190 -7.42 -7.22 20.10
C GLU A 190 -8.70 -6.44 19.80
N VAL A 191 -8.87 -6.05 18.53
CA VAL A 191 -10.07 -5.36 18.02
C VAL A 191 -10.61 -6.15 16.83
N PHE A 192 -11.79 -6.76 16.98
CA PHE A 192 -12.43 -7.55 15.92
C PHE A 192 -13.35 -6.69 15.04
N LYS A 193 -13.87 -5.57 15.56
CA LYS A 193 -14.72 -4.64 14.84
C LYS A 193 -14.38 -3.21 15.27
N ILE A 194 -14.18 -2.35 14.29
CA ILE A 194 -13.98 -0.91 14.52
C ILE A 194 -15.36 -0.26 14.45
N ASP A 195 -15.97 -0.05 15.60
CA ASP A 195 -17.23 0.66 15.78
C ASP A 195 -17.00 2.10 16.26
N LYS A 196 -18.08 2.86 16.47
CA LYS A 196 -18.00 4.26 16.95
C LYS A 196 -17.23 4.38 18.27
N LYS A 197 -17.40 3.42 19.18
CA LYS A 197 -16.69 3.43 20.47
C LYS A 197 -15.18 3.33 20.29
N ILE A 198 -14.70 2.45 19.40
CA ILE A 198 -13.28 2.32 19.07
C ILE A 198 -12.76 3.60 18.35
N GLU A 199 -13.56 4.19 17.47
CA GLU A 199 -13.19 5.44 16.79
C GLU A 199 -13.05 6.61 17.77
N GLU A 200 -13.96 6.73 18.74
CA GLU A 200 -13.94 7.76 19.79
C GLU A 200 -12.68 7.67 20.68
N LEU A 201 -12.21 6.45 20.99
CA LEU A 201 -10.97 6.27 21.74
C LEU A 201 -9.74 6.89 21.03
N GLY A 202 -9.76 7.01 19.70
CA GLY A 202 -8.74 7.71 18.94
C GLY A 202 -8.65 9.21 19.26
N ASN A 203 -9.77 9.84 19.54
CA ASN A 203 -9.85 11.28 19.81
C ASN A 203 -9.29 11.64 21.20
N TYR A 204 -9.46 10.78 22.17
CA TYR A 204 -8.93 11.00 23.55
C TYR A 204 -7.40 10.91 23.63
N GLN A 205 -6.74 10.30 22.65
CA GLN A 205 -5.30 10.08 22.63
C GLN A 205 -4.57 10.99 21.61
N SER A 206 -5.29 11.96 21.01
CA SER A 206 -4.67 12.94 20.11
C SER A 206 -3.78 13.90 20.92
N SER A 207 -2.55 14.09 20.45
CA SER A 207 -1.69 15.15 20.99
C SER A 207 -2.20 16.50 20.51
N GLU A 208 -2.17 17.52 21.36
CA GLU A 208 -2.57 18.91 21.04
C GLU A 208 -1.83 19.52 19.84
N LEU A 209 -0.81 18.85 19.31
CA LEU A 209 0.04 19.30 18.20
C LEU A 209 -0.28 18.64 16.85
N GLY A 210 -1.42 17.97 16.69
CA GLY A 210 -1.96 17.58 15.36
C GLY A 210 -1.14 16.58 14.54
N SER A 211 -0.11 15.95 15.09
CA SER A 211 0.75 15.04 14.36
C SER A 211 0.37 13.58 14.59
N GLY A 212 -0.28 12.94 13.64
CA GLY A 212 -0.39 11.48 13.54
C GLY A 212 -0.88 10.77 14.81
N GLY A 213 -1.95 11.23 15.43
CA GLY A 213 -2.50 10.69 16.66
C GLY A 213 -3.09 9.28 16.50
N MET A 214 -3.66 8.75 17.59
CA MET A 214 -4.33 7.45 17.56
C MET A 214 -5.49 7.41 16.54
N ALA A 215 -6.17 8.53 16.32
CA ALA A 215 -7.24 8.66 15.34
C ALA A 215 -6.79 8.30 13.92
N THR A 216 -5.61 8.75 13.46
CA THR A 216 -5.07 8.42 12.14
C THR A 216 -4.73 6.94 12.02
N LYS A 217 -4.28 6.32 13.10
CA LYS A 217 -3.96 4.88 13.16
C LYS A 217 -5.22 4.01 13.12
N ILE A 218 -6.29 4.44 13.79
CA ILE A 218 -7.59 3.76 13.74
C ILE A 218 -8.19 3.91 12.34
N LEU A 219 -8.09 5.09 11.71
CA LEU A 219 -8.53 5.28 10.33
C LEU A 219 -7.76 4.36 9.36
N ALA A 220 -6.44 4.26 9.51
CA ALA A 220 -5.62 3.33 8.72
C ALA A 220 -6.05 1.87 8.95
N ALA A 221 -6.30 1.48 10.20
CA ALA A 221 -6.81 0.15 10.53
C ALA A 221 -8.20 -0.11 9.91
N LYS A 222 -9.08 0.89 9.87
CA LYS A 222 -10.41 0.80 9.23
C LYS A 222 -10.31 0.56 7.72
N ILE A 223 -9.42 1.30 7.04
CA ILE A 223 -9.12 1.09 5.61
C ILE A 223 -8.61 -0.34 5.38
N CYS A 224 -7.64 -0.79 6.17
CA CYS A 224 -7.06 -2.13 6.07
C CYS A 224 -8.10 -3.22 6.34
N ALA A 225 -8.91 -3.10 7.41
CA ALA A 225 -9.91 -4.09 7.79
C ALA A 225 -10.95 -4.32 6.68
N GLY A 226 -11.38 -3.25 6.01
CA GLY A 226 -12.29 -3.33 4.86
C GLY A 226 -11.69 -4.04 3.66
N ASN A 227 -10.36 -4.14 3.57
CA ASN A 227 -9.62 -4.76 2.47
C ASN A 227 -8.97 -6.11 2.84
N GLY A 228 -9.37 -6.70 3.96
CA GLY A 228 -8.88 -8.02 4.39
C GLY A 228 -7.46 -8.01 4.97
N CYS A 229 -6.91 -6.83 5.26
CA CYS A 229 -5.59 -6.64 5.84
C CYS A 229 -5.72 -6.41 7.35
N ALA A 230 -4.98 -7.17 8.15
CA ALA A 230 -4.87 -6.89 9.59
C ALA A 230 -3.99 -5.67 9.83
N THR A 231 -4.20 -4.97 10.96
CA THR A 231 -3.32 -3.87 11.37
C THR A 231 -2.80 -4.10 12.77
N ILE A 232 -1.52 -3.87 13.00
CA ILE A 232 -0.90 -3.92 14.32
C ILE A 232 -0.32 -2.54 14.63
N ILE A 233 -0.66 -2.01 15.82
CA ILE A 233 -0.03 -0.82 16.40
C ILE A 233 0.91 -1.32 17.50
N THR A 234 2.19 -0.91 17.45
CA THR A 234 3.21 -1.31 18.43
C THR A 234 4.26 -0.23 18.62
N ASN A 235 4.94 -0.27 19.76
CA ASN A 235 5.99 0.68 20.07
C ASN A 235 7.26 0.40 19.25
N SER A 236 7.83 1.47 18.68
CA SER A 236 9.03 1.44 17.85
C SER A 236 10.34 1.37 18.64
N ASP A 237 10.35 1.75 19.92
CA ASP A 237 11.59 1.96 20.69
C ASP A 237 12.24 0.67 21.22
N LYS A 238 11.63 -0.49 20.94
CA LYS A 238 12.13 -1.79 21.38
C LYS A 238 13.18 -2.36 20.42
N THR A 239 14.08 -3.15 20.97
CA THR A 239 14.99 -4.01 20.17
C THR A 239 14.13 -5.01 19.39
N LYS A 240 14.36 -5.13 18.06
CA LYS A 240 13.56 -5.97 17.15
C LYS A 240 12.05 -5.65 17.23
N PRO A 241 11.65 -4.42 16.86
CA PRO A 241 10.30 -3.94 17.10
C PRO A 241 9.21 -4.71 16.33
N ILE A 242 9.59 -5.47 15.31
CA ILE A 242 8.66 -6.26 14.50
C ILE A 242 8.63 -7.73 15.00
N SER A 243 9.76 -8.38 15.11
CA SER A 243 9.82 -9.80 15.50
C SER A 243 9.33 -10.06 16.93
N ASN A 244 9.47 -9.09 17.81
CA ASN A 244 9.04 -9.18 19.21
C ASN A 244 7.57 -8.81 19.45
N ILE A 245 6.78 -8.55 18.39
CA ILE A 245 5.36 -8.23 18.52
C ILE A 245 4.58 -9.39 19.17
N ASN A 246 3.86 -9.04 20.23
CA ASN A 246 2.97 -9.96 20.96
C ASN A 246 1.77 -9.19 21.56
N LYS A 247 0.79 -9.91 22.12
CA LYS A 247 -0.43 -9.29 22.70
C LYS A 247 -0.16 -8.34 23.86
N LYS A 248 0.98 -8.48 24.57
CA LYS A 248 1.31 -7.61 25.71
C LYS A 248 1.86 -6.23 25.26
N ASN A 249 2.42 -6.16 24.05
CA ASN A 249 3.10 -4.95 23.57
C ASN A 249 2.52 -4.40 22.26
N SER A 250 1.30 -4.76 21.91
CA SER A 250 0.63 -4.29 20.70
C SER A 250 -0.88 -4.37 20.80
N THR A 251 -1.56 -3.66 19.91
CA THR A 251 -2.98 -3.87 19.57
C THR A 251 -3.08 -4.39 18.16
N ILE A 252 -3.82 -5.49 17.97
CA ILE A 252 -4.15 -6.01 16.64
C ILE A 252 -5.60 -5.71 16.28
N PHE A 253 -5.81 -5.15 15.11
CA PHE A 253 -7.10 -4.97 14.46
C PHE A 253 -7.25 -6.06 13.40
N TYR A 254 -8.28 -6.87 13.53
CA TYR A 254 -8.53 -7.98 12.62
C TYR A 254 -9.28 -7.52 11.37
N PRO A 255 -9.04 -8.16 10.21
CA PRO A 255 -9.79 -7.85 8.99
C PRO A 255 -11.23 -8.35 9.11
N LEU A 256 -12.16 -7.60 8.49
CA LEU A 256 -13.58 -7.97 8.42
C LEU A 256 -13.85 -9.08 7.39
N THR A 257 -12.97 -9.18 6.38
CA THR A 257 -13.12 -10.09 5.24
C THR A 257 -11.74 -10.59 4.80
N SER A 258 -11.69 -11.64 3.97
CA SER A 258 -10.43 -12.03 3.33
C SER A 258 -10.05 -11.03 2.22
N THR A 259 -8.76 -10.88 1.91
CA THR A 259 -8.26 -10.03 0.83
C THR A 259 -8.90 -10.34 -0.52
N ASN A 260 -9.07 -11.62 -0.86
CA ASN A 260 -9.74 -12.05 -2.09
C ASN A 260 -11.22 -11.66 -2.14
N SER A 261 -11.93 -11.76 -1.01
CA SER A 261 -13.33 -11.36 -0.90
C SER A 261 -13.51 -9.85 -1.03
N SER A 262 -12.60 -9.06 -0.47
CA SER A 262 -12.62 -7.60 -0.54
C SER A 262 -12.39 -7.08 -1.96
N LYS A 263 -11.45 -7.67 -2.69
CA LYS A 263 -11.19 -7.35 -4.09
C LYS A 263 -12.40 -7.66 -4.97
N LYS A 264 -13.03 -8.81 -4.74
CA LYS A 264 -14.25 -9.22 -5.45
C LYS A 264 -15.37 -8.21 -5.20
N LYS A 265 -15.61 -7.81 -3.95
CA LYS A 265 -16.61 -6.80 -3.60
C LYS A 265 -16.30 -5.44 -4.20
N TRP A 266 -15.03 -5.01 -4.19
CA TRP A 266 -14.64 -3.71 -4.75
C TRP A 266 -14.86 -3.65 -6.26
N LEU A 267 -14.44 -4.68 -7.02
CA LEU A 267 -14.68 -4.77 -8.46
C LEU A 267 -16.18 -4.83 -8.82
N LEU A 268 -16.98 -5.50 -8.01
CA LEU A 268 -18.41 -5.67 -8.28
C LEU A 268 -19.25 -4.43 -7.91
N ASN A 269 -18.90 -3.73 -6.82
CA ASN A 269 -19.78 -2.73 -6.22
C ASN A 269 -19.45 -1.28 -6.61
N HIS A 270 -18.21 -0.98 -7.05
CA HIS A 270 -17.76 0.40 -7.19
C HIS A 270 -17.50 0.84 -8.63
N LEU A 271 -17.63 -0.04 -9.63
CA LEU A 271 -17.23 0.30 -10.99
C LEU A 271 -18.25 -0.17 -12.02
N LYS A 272 -18.85 0.80 -12.72
CA LYS A 272 -19.58 0.50 -13.96
C LYS A 272 -18.57 0.16 -15.05
N PRO A 273 -18.74 -0.98 -15.77
CA PRO A 273 -17.87 -1.31 -16.89
C PRO A 273 -17.96 -0.25 -17.99
N SER A 274 -16.82 0.23 -18.48
CA SER A 274 -16.72 1.21 -19.57
C SER A 274 -16.83 0.56 -20.95
N GLY A 275 -16.79 -0.77 -21.00
CA GLY A 275 -16.91 -1.56 -22.22
C GLY A 275 -17.02 -3.04 -21.94
N SER A 276 -17.02 -3.84 -22.99
CA SER A 276 -17.08 -5.30 -22.90
C SER A 276 -16.15 -5.97 -23.89
N ILE A 277 -15.71 -7.17 -23.52
CA ILE A 277 -14.93 -8.08 -24.37
C ILE A 277 -15.73 -9.37 -24.52
N ILE A 278 -15.91 -9.82 -25.75
CA ILE A 278 -16.53 -11.07 -26.08
C ILE A 278 -15.45 -12.11 -26.30
N ILE A 279 -15.60 -13.28 -25.68
CA ILE A 279 -14.60 -14.33 -25.64
C ILE A 279 -15.15 -15.68 -26.19
N ASP A 280 -14.21 -16.48 -26.69
CA ASP A 280 -14.50 -17.85 -27.10
C ASP A 280 -14.62 -18.83 -25.91
N THR A 281 -15.04 -20.05 -26.19
CA THR A 281 -15.20 -21.16 -25.21
C THR A 281 -13.88 -21.57 -24.58
N GLY A 282 -12.75 -21.46 -25.31
CA GLY A 282 -11.41 -21.74 -24.78
C GLY A 282 -10.98 -20.74 -23.72
N ALA A 283 -11.19 -19.45 -23.97
CA ALA A 283 -10.93 -18.37 -23.02
C ALA A 283 -11.87 -18.46 -21.81
N GLN A 284 -13.15 -18.80 -22.01
CA GLN A 284 -14.08 -19.04 -20.91
C GLN A 284 -13.55 -20.13 -19.97
N ASN A 285 -13.16 -21.29 -20.53
CA ASN A 285 -12.59 -22.37 -19.75
C ASN A 285 -11.30 -22.02 -19.04
N ALA A 286 -10.45 -21.20 -19.68
CA ALA A 286 -9.22 -20.66 -19.04
C ALA A 286 -9.54 -19.76 -17.84
N ILE A 287 -10.52 -18.87 -17.97
CA ILE A 287 -10.99 -18.02 -16.88
C ILE A 287 -11.55 -18.85 -15.72
N LEU A 288 -12.37 -19.87 -16.01
CA LEU A 288 -12.90 -20.76 -14.98
C LEU A 288 -11.79 -21.48 -14.20
N LYS A 289 -10.66 -21.79 -14.87
CA LYS A 289 -9.45 -22.38 -14.27
C LYS A 289 -8.47 -21.34 -13.68
N ASN A 290 -8.94 -20.12 -13.39
CA ASN A 290 -8.15 -19.01 -12.82
C ASN A 290 -6.92 -18.59 -13.67
N LYS A 291 -7.01 -18.65 -14.98
CA LYS A 291 -6.00 -18.15 -15.92
C LYS A 291 -6.34 -16.72 -16.37
N SER A 292 -5.34 -16.00 -16.87
CA SER A 292 -5.50 -14.68 -17.50
C SER A 292 -6.23 -14.79 -18.84
N LEU A 293 -6.93 -13.72 -19.26
CA LEU A 293 -7.50 -13.60 -20.58
C LEU A 293 -6.44 -13.13 -21.57
N LEU A 294 -6.11 -13.98 -22.53
CA LEU A 294 -5.15 -13.66 -23.60
C LEU A 294 -5.88 -13.09 -24.81
N PRO A 295 -5.20 -12.28 -25.66
CA PRO A 295 -5.81 -11.72 -26.87
C PRO A 295 -6.32 -12.79 -27.85
N ALA A 296 -5.66 -13.95 -27.90
CA ALA A 296 -6.05 -15.06 -28.76
C ALA A 296 -7.47 -15.61 -28.50
N GLY A 297 -7.97 -15.47 -27.27
CA GLY A 297 -9.32 -15.90 -26.91
C GLY A 297 -10.37 -14.79 -26.98
N VAL A 298 -10.01 -13.61 -27.49
CA VAL A 298 -10.92 -12.48 -27.69
C VAL A 298 -11.48 -12.51 -29.11
N ILE A 299 -12.81 -12.50 -29.22
CA ILE A 299 -13.53 -12.49 -30.50
C ILE A 299 -13.89 -11.07 -30.93
N ASP A 300 -14.42 -10.26 -29.99
CA ASP A 300 -14.86 -8.89 -30.27
C ASP A 300 -14.76 -8.02 -29.01
N ILE A 301 -14.75 -6.70 -29.21
CA ILE A 301 -14.77 -5.72 -28.12
C ILE A 301 -15.76 -4.59 -28.43
N LYS A 302 -16.47 -4.11 -27.39
CA LYS A 302 -17.48 -3.07 -27.50
C LYS A 302 -17.30 -1.97 -26.45
N GLY A 303 -17.71 -0.76 -26.78
CA GLY A 303 -17.63 0.41 -25.90
C GLY A 303 -16.35 1.23 -26.10
N ARG A 304 -16.09 2.12 -25.16
CA ARG A 304 -14.84 2.95 -25.14
C ARG A 304 -14.24 2.83 -23.75
N PHE A 305 -13.10 2.20 -23.65
CA PHE A 305 -12.39 2.06 -22.38
C PHE A 305 -10.92 2.39 -22.56
N LYS A 306 -10.32 2.84 -21.49
CA LYS A 306 -8.88 3.11 -21.38
C LYS A 306 -8.17 1.95 -20.66
N ARG A 307 -6.86 1.88 -20.78
CA ARG A 307 -6.04 0.98 -19.97
C ARG A 307 -6.33 1.25 -18.47
N GLY A 308 -6.64 0.19 -17.74
CA GLY A 308 -7.00 0.28 -16.33
C GLY A 308 -8.50 0.35 -16.06
N ASP A 309 -9.35 0.55 -17.06
CA ASP A 309 -10.80 0.55 -16.88
C ASP A 309 -11.36 -0.84 -16.62
N VAL A 310 -12.50 -0.87 -15.98
CA VAL A 310 -13.27 -2.11 -15.80
C VAL A 310 -14.04 -2.41 -17.05
N ILE A 311 -13.99 -3.66 -17.46
CA ILE A 311 -14.71 -4.18 -18.60
C ILE A 311 -15.50 -5.43 -18.20
N SER A 312 -16.64 -5.62 -18.83
CA SER A 312 -17.40 -6.87 -18.78
C SER A 312 -16.79 -7.90 -19.71
N ILE A 313 -16.72 -9.15 -19.28
CA ILE A 313 -16.29 -10.27 -20.11
C ILE A 313 -17.53 -11.12 -20.37
N LEU A 314 -17.90 -11.22 -21.65
CA LEU A 314 -19.09 -11.88 -22.15
C LEU A 314 -18.70 -13.07 -23.00
N VAL A 315 -19.50 -14.11 -23.01
CA VAL A 315 -19.44 -15.17 -24.03
C VAL A 315 -20.32 -14.79 -25.23
N GLU A 316 -20.23 -15.51 -26.34
CA GLU A 316 -20.91 -15.20 -27.61
C GLU A 316 -22.43 -15.03 -27.48
N ASN A 317 -23.07 -15.81 -26.61
CA ASN A 317 -24.49 -15.68 -26.32
C ASN A 317 -24.88 -14.43 -25.50
N GLY A 318 -23.92 -13.57 -25.19
CA GLY A 318 -24.14 -12.33 -24.41
C GLY A 318 -24.13 -12.51 -22.89
N GLN A 319 -23.98 -13.72 -22.38
CA GLN A 319 -23.92 -13.99 -20.95
C GLN A 319 -22.62 -13.40 -20.36
N LYS A 320 -22.75 -12.66 -19.27
CA LYS A 320 -21.63 -12.08 -18.56
C LYS A 320 -21.01 -13.11 -17.60
N VAL A 321 -19.77 -13.53 -17.86
CA VAL A 321 -19.07 -14.57 -17.09
C VAL A 321 -18.05 -14.02 -16.11
N ALA A 322 -17.54 -12.81 -16.39
CA ALA A 322 -16.57 -12.18 -15.49
C ALA A 322 -16.56 -10.64 -15.65
N ILE A 323 -15.86 -9.98 -14.73
CA ILE A 323 -15.47 -8.57 -14.80
C ILE A 323 -13.97 -8.51 -14.60
N GLY A 324 -13.30 -7.63 -15.34
CA GLY A 324 -11.86 -7.48 -15.22
C GLY A 324 -11.37 -6.07 -15.49
N ILE A 325 -10.10 -5.84 -15.17
CA ILE A 325 -9.40 -4.60 -15.47
C ILE A 325 -8.61 -4.79 -16.75
N SER A 326 -8.88 -3.96 -17.75
CA SER A 326 -8.19 -4.04 -19.04
C SER A 326 -6.73 -3.62 -18.94
N ALA A 327 -5.82 -4.41 -19.51
CA ALA A 327 -4.40 -4.08 -19.63
C ALA A 327 -4.11 -3.15 -20.83
N TYR A 328 -5.08 -2.98 -21.74
CA TYR A 328 -4.99 -2.17 -22.94
C TYR A 328 -6.14 -1.18 -23.00
N ASP A 329 -6.00 -0.08 -23.73
CA ASP A 329 -7.14 0.71 -24.15
C ASP A 329 -7.89 0.03 -25.30
N PHE A 330 -9.05 0.57 -25.68
CA PHE A 330 -9.90 0.02 -26.71
C PHE A 330 -9.18 -0.13 -28.06
N ASN A 331 -8.40 0.89 -28.47
CA ASN A 331 -7.75 0.89 -29.78
C ASN A 331 -6.64 -0.16 -29.88
N ASP A 332 -5.82 -0.25 -28.84
CA ASP A 332 -4.76 -1.25 -28.78
C ASP A 332 -5.32 -2.66 -28.61
N ALA A 333 -6.34 -2.83 -27.76
CA ALA A 333 -7.03 -4.11 -27.61
C ALA A 333 -7.61 -4.59 -28.93
N LYS A 334 -8.21 -3.68 -29.73
CA LYS A 334 -8.81 -4.00 -31.04
C LYS A 334 -7.78 -4.51 -32.05
N LYS A 335 -6.56 -3.96 -32.03
CA LYS A 335 -5.48 -4.37 -32.93
C LYS A 335 -4.96 -5.79 -32.62
N ILE A 336 -5.03 -6.22 -31.38
CA ILE A 336 -4.46 -7.49 -30.92
C ILE A 336 -5.48 -8.63 -30.77
N ILE A 337 -6.78 -8.40 -31.08
CA ILE A 337 -7.81 -9.45 -31.07
C ILE A 337 -7.34 -10.65 -31.87
N GLY A 338 -7.51 -11.87 -31.32
CA GLY A 338 -7.16 -13.12 -31.95
C GLY A 338 -5.66 -13.38 -32.15
N LYS A 339 -4.78 -12.41 -31.75
CA LYS A 339 -3.32 -12.55 -31.91
C LYS A 339 -2.72 -13.35 -30.76
N LYS A 340 -1.63 -14.07 -31.06
CA LYS A 340 -0.81 -14.73 -30.02
C LYS A 340 0.02 -13.67 -29.28
N SER A 341 0.30 -13.89 -28.01
CA SER A 341 1.04 -12.93 -27.15
C SER A 341 2.40 -12.52 -27.76
N LYS A 342 3.07 -13.42 -28.47
CA LYS A 342 4.34 -13.14 -29.15
C LYS A 342 4.24 -12.14 -30.32
N GLU A 343 3.04 -11.92 -30.83
CA GLU A 343 2.78 -11.01 -31.97
C GLU A 343 2.47 -9.59 -31.52
N ILE A 344 2.19 -9.37 -30.22
CA ILE A 344 1.73 -8.09 -29.67
C ILE A 344 2.73 -6.97 -29.98
N TYR A 345 4.02 -7.21 -29.77
CA TYR A 345 5.06 -6.24 -30.08
C TYR A 345 5.05 -5.80 -31.56
N LYS A 346 4.91 -6.76 -32.48
CA LYS A 346 4.86 -6.46 -33.93
C LYS A 346 3.65 -5.63 -34.32
N VAL A 347 2.52 -5.83 -33.62
CA VAL A 347 1.26 -5.14 -33.91
C VAL A 347 1.19 -3.75 -33.30
N LEU A 348 1.69 -3.61 -32.04
CA LEU A 348 1.58 -2.36 -31.29
C LEU A 348 2.81 -1.46 -31.38
N GLY A 349 3.98 -1.99 -31.75
CA GLY A 349 5.25 -1.26 -31.81
C GLY A 349 5.92 -1.03 -30.46
N PHE A 350 5.36 -1.61 -29.39
CA PHE A 350 5.92 -1.56 -28.02
C PHE A 350 5.68 -2.87 -27.28
N GLU A 351 6.50 -3.16 -26.25
CA GLU A 351 6.27 -4.33 -25.40
C GLU A 351 5.03 -4.11 -24.50
N GLY A 352 3.94 -4.75 -24.92
CA GLY A 352 2.69 -4.79 -24.16
C GLY A 352 2.67 -5.96 -23.17
N ARG A 353 1.58 -6.08 -22.41
CA ARG A 353 1.31 -7.26 -21.60
C ARG A 353 0.89 -8.43 -22.47
N GLU A 354 1.23 -9.63 -22.06
CA GLU A 354 0.81 -10.85 -22.77
C GLU A 354 -0.71 -11.05 -22.71
N GLU A 355 -1.36 -10.57 -21.65
CA GLU A 355 -2.78 -10.74 -21.40
C GLU A 355 -3.58 -9.43 -21.57
N VAL A 356 -4.81 -9.55 -22.02
CA VAL A 356 -5.80 -8.44 -22.04
C VAL A 356 -6.36 -8.18 -20.66
N VAL A 357 -6.55 -9.23 -19.86
CA VAL A 357 -6.92 -9.14 -18.45
C VAL A 357 -6.12 -10.16 -17.66
N HIS A 358 -5.30 -9.68 -16.73
CA HIS A 358 -4.54 -10.57 -15.85
C HIS A 358 -5.46 -11.26 -14.83
N LYS A 359 -5.18 -12.54 -14.52
CA LYS A 359 -5.97 -13.36 -13.59
C LYS A 359 -6.21 -12.67 -12.23
N ASP A 360 -5.20 -11.93 -11.72
CA ASP A 360 -5.32 -11.18 -10.46
C ASP A 360 -6.20 -9.95 -10.57
N ASN A 361 -6.54 -9.51 -11.77
CA ASN A 361 -7.42 -8.38 -12.08
C ASN A 361 -8.78 -8.82 -12.64
N LEU A 362 -9.14 -10.09 -12.44
CA LEU A 362 -10.35 -10.71 -12.97
C LEU A 362 -11.19 -11.28 -11.83
N VAL A 363 -12.48 -11.04 -11.88
CA VAL A 363 -13.47 -11.59 -10.95
C VAL A 363 -14.51 -12.38 -11.75
N LYS A 364 -14.59 -13.67 -11.47
CA LYS A 364 -15.64 -14.54 -12.02
C LYS A 364 -16.98 -14.19 -11.39
N LEU A 365 -18.01 -14.12 -12.19
CA LEU A 365 -19.39 -14.07 -11.73
C LEU A 365 -19.88 -15.51 -11.52
N SER A 366 -20.58 -15.73 -10.42
CA SER A 366 -21.27 -17.02 -10.23
C SER A 366 -22.34 -17.13 -11.29
N THR A 367 -22.30 -18.14 -12.09
CA THR A 367 -23.40 -18.59 -12.95
C THR A 367 -24.54 -19.07 -12.09
#